data_feb73cc116eb85924585ae4c4b352409
#
_entry.id   feb73cc116eb85924585ae4c4b352409
#
_cell.length_a   1.000
_cell.length_b   1.000
_cell.length_c   1.000
_cell.angle_alpha   90.00
_cell.angle_beta   90.00
_cell.angle_gamma   90.00
#
_symmetry.space_group_name_H-M   'P 1'
#
loop_
_entity.id
_entity.type
_entity.pdbx_description
1 polymer ?
#
loop_
_entity_poly.entity_id
_entity_poly.type
_entity_poly.pdbx_seq_one_letter_code
_entity_poly.pdbx_strand_id
1 'polypeptide(L)'
;MAIHIGFYICHCGINIAFKVRVAEVAAFVRKLPNVVVARDYKFMCSDPGQEMIENDIKEFGLNRVVVASCSPRLHEKTFQGACQRAGLNPYMFQMASVREQVSWVTESEDEATRKAKTLAAAAVNRVGHHHELQTREVAVHPDVLIIGGGIAGMQAALDIGNSGHKAYLVEKDTTVGGHMLQFDK
;
A
#
# COMPACT_ATOMS: atom_id res chain seq x y z
N MET A 1 -21.25 -12.84 10.28
CA MET A 1 -20.57 -13.84 9.42
C MET A 1 -19.31 -14.32 10.12
N ALA A 2 -18.92 -15.60 9.95
CA ALA A 2 -17.62 -16.09 10.41
C ALA A 2 -16.50 -15.37 9.64
N ILE A 3 -15.38 -15.11 10.31
CA ILE A 3 -14.22 -14.46 9.70
C ILE A 3 -13.32 -15.54 9.09
N HIS A 4 -13.01 -15.41 7.79
CA HIS A 4 -12.14 -16.30 7.04
C HIS A 4 -11.02 -15.47 6.43
N ILE A 5 -9.81 -15.64 6.96
CA ILE A 5 -8.63 -14.82 6.59
C ILE A 5 -7.70 -15.63 5.70
N GLY A 6 -7.33 -15.07 4.55
CA GLY A 6 -6.18 -15.49 3.76
C GLY A 6 -4.95 -14.66 4.10
N PHE A 7 -3.84 -15.33 4.37
CA PHE A 7 -2.56 -14.68 4.62
C PHE A 7 -1.53 -15.06 3.55
N TYR A 8 -0.81 -14.07 3.05
CA TYR A 8 0.19 -14.23 2.00
C TYR A 8 1.46 -13.47 2.37
N ILE A 9 2.62 -14.15 2.32
CA ILE A 9 3.90 -13.49 2.53
C ILE A 9 4.75 -13.52 1.26
N CYS A 10 5.26 -12.37 0.87
CA CYS A 10 6.10 -12.20 -0.32
C CYS A 10 7.58 -12.42 0.03
N HIS A 11 8.30 -13.14 -0.84
CA HIS A 11 9.77 -13.18 -0.77
C HIS A 11 10.39 -11.85 -1.23
N CYS A 12 9.67 -11.08 -2.07
CA CYS A 12 10.15 -9.87 -2.75
C CYS A 12 11.47 -10.15 -3.51
N GLY A 13 11.45 -11.21 -4.33
CA GLY A 13 12.66 -11.82 -4.89
C GLY A 13 13.48 -12.44 -3.77
N ILE A 14 14.51 -11.71 -3.33
CA ILE A 14 15.34 -12.07 -2.18
C ILE A 14 15.30 -11.04 -1.05
N ASN A 15 14.69 -9.86 -1.29
CA ASN A 15 14.75 -8.74 -0.33
C ASN A 15 14.13 -9.05 1.04
N ILE A 16 13.09 -9.88 1.08
CA ILE A 16 12.49 -10.34 2.34
C ILE A 16 13.09 -11.68 2.73
N ALA A 17 13.11 -12.63 1.79
CA ALA A 17 13.55 -14.01 2.04
C ALA A 17 15.03 -14.13 2.43
N PHE A 18 15.86 -13.13 2.15
CA PHE A 18 17.26 -13.09 2.58
C PHE A 18 17.41 -12.96 4.11
N LYS A 19 16.43 -12.35 4.78
CA LYS A 19 16.48 -12.07 6.23
C LYS A 19 15.32 -12.70 7.00
N VAL A 20 14.26 -13.09 6.33
CA VAL A 20 13.06 -13.64 6.96
C VAL A 20 12.80 -15.03 6.42
N ARG A 21 12.69 -16.00 7.30
CA ARG A 21 12.27 -17.37 6.95
C ARG A 21 10.75 -17.36 6.66
N VAL A 22 10.42 -16.95 5.43
CA VAL A 22 9.03 -16.68 5.01
C VAL A 22 8.11 -17.89 5.19
N ALA A 23 8.58 -19.09 4.88
CA ALA A 23 7.80 -20.32 5.10
C ALA A 23 7.47 -20.55 6.59
N GLU A 24 8.42 -20.21 7.48
CA GLU A 24 8.20 -20.30 8.94
C GLU A 24 7.16 -19.27 9.41
N VAL A 25 7.16 -18.07 8.84
CA VAL A 25 6.14 -17.05 9.13
C VAL A 25 4.76 -17.52 8.64
N ALA A 26 4.66 -18.05 7.43
CA ALA A 26 3.40 -18.59 6.90
C ALA A 26 2.87 -19.75 7.78
N ALA A 27 3.74 -20.68 8.16
CA ALA A 27 3.39 -21.79 9.04
C ALA A 27 2.95 -21.34 10.44
N PHE A 28 3.53 -20.27 10.97
CA PHE A 28 3.13 -19.65 12.23
C PHE A 28 1.73 -19.01 12.10
N VAL A 29 1.53 -18.19 11.07
CA VAL A 29 0.27 -17.46 10.86
C VAL A 29 -0.90 -18.43 10.60
N ARG A 30 -0.66 -19.56 9.92
CA ARG A 30 -1.66 -20.59 9.67
C ARG A 30 -2.35 -21.10 10.94
N LYS A 31 -1.68 -20.99 12.09
CA LYS A 31 -2.21 -21.44 13.39
C LYS A 31 -3.01 -20.35 14.13
N LEU A 32 -3.04 -19.13 13.61
CA LEU A 32 -3.77 -18.03 14.23
C LEU A 32 -5.30 -18.20 14.02
N PRO A 33 -6.11 -17.69 14.94
CA PRO A 33 -7.56 -17.73 14.81
C PRO A 33 -8.05 -17.13 13.49
N ASN A 34 -9.05 -17.77 12.90
CA ASN A 34 -9.72 -17.35 11.66
C ASN A 34 -8.85 -17.39 10.39
N VAL A 35 -7.58 -17.80 10.47
CA VAL A 35 -6.74 -17.97 9.28
C VAL A 35 -7.06 -19.31 8.62
N VAL A 36 -7.64 -19.25 7.43
CA VAL A 36 -8.06 -20.42 6.65
C VAL A 36 -6.93 -20.91 5.74
N VAL A 37 -6.19 -19.97 5.13
CA VAL A 37 -5.05 -20.26 4.25
C VAL A 37 -3.89 -19.34 4.59
N ALA A 38 -2.68 -19.87 4.54
CA ALA A 38 -1.44 -19.08 4.64
C ALA A 38 -0.42 -19.62 3.62
N ARG A 39 0.05 -18.76 2.74
CA ARG A 39 0.99 -19.09 1.66
C ARG A 39 2.15 -18.13 1.61
N ASP A 40 3.25 -18.56 1.04
CA ASP A 40 4.36 -17.72 0.63
C ASP A 40 4.57 -17.82 -0.88
N TYR A 41 5.02 -16.74 -1.50
CA TYR A 41 5.31 -16.70 -2.92
C TYR A 41 6.40 -15.70 -3.26
N LYS A 42 7.14 -15.98 -4.34
CA LYS A 42 8.32 -15.20 -4.71
C LYS A 42 8.02 -13.73 -5.04
N PHE A 43 6.92 -13.49 -5.75
CA PHE A 43 6.47 -12.15 -6.17
C PHE A 43 4.94 -12.03 -6.07
N MET A 44 4.43 -11.79 -4.86
CA MET A 44 2.98 -11.68 -4.64
C MET A 44 2.31 -10.59 -5.48
N CYS A 45 3.05 -9.52 -5.83
CA CYS A 45 2.53 -8.43 -6.66
C CYS A 45 2.46 -8.75 -8.17
N SER A 46 3.06 -9.86 -8.62
CA SER A 46 2.93 -10.32 -10.01
C SER A 46 1.55 -10.91 -10.29
N ASP A 47 1.21 -11.03 -11.58
CA ASP A 47 -0.07 -11.62 -11.99
C ASP A 47 -0.31 -13.00 -11.37
N PRO A 48 0.63 -13.98 -11.41
CA PRO A 48 0.42 -15.27 -10.74
C PRO A 48 0.22 -15.16 -9.22
N GLY A 49 0.87 -14.18 -8.56
CA GLY A 49 0.67 -13.94 -7.13
C GLY A 49 -0.72 -13.37 -6.82
N GLN A 50 -1.21 -12.47 -7.66
CA GLN A 50 -2.57 -11.92 -7.55
C GLN A 50 -3.62 -12.99 -7.85
N GLU A 51 -3.44 -13.78 -8.92
CA GLU A 51 -4.31 -14.89 -9.26
C GLU A 51 -4.42 -15.93 -8.14
N MET A 52 -3.33 -16.20 -7.43
CA MET A 52 -3.34 -17.07 -6.25
C MET A 52 -4.29 -16.53 -5.19
N ILE A 53 -4.23 -15.22 -4.89
CA ILE A 53 -5.13 -14.57 -3.92
C ILE A 53 -6.59 -14.65 -4.40
N GLU A 54 -6.84 -14.35 -5.68
CA GLU A 54 -8.17 -14.38 -6.28
C GLU A 54 -8.81 -15.77 -6.24
N ASN A 55 -8.04 -16.79 -6.55
CA ASN A 55 -8.48 -18.17 -6.51
C ASN A 55 -8.78 -18.62 -5.08
N ASP A 56 -7.91 -18.34 -4.14
CA ASP A 56 -8.11 -18.69 -2.73
C ASP A 56 -9.32 -17.94 -2.12
N ILE A 57 -9.59 -16.69 -2.51
CA ILE A 57 -10.81 -15.99 -2.08
C ILE A 57 -12.07 -16.79 -2.46
N LYS A 58 -12.10 -17.29 -3.69
CA LYS A 58 -13.25 -18.04 -4.22
C LYS A 58 -13.31 -19.46 -3.63
N GLU A 59 -12.17 -20.14 -3.59
CA GLU A 59 -12.08 -21.55 -3.15
C GLU A 59 -12.41 -21.71 -1.65
N PHE A 60 -11.83 -20.83 -0.82
CA PHE A 60 -11.96 -20.94 0.65
C PHE A 60 -13.01 -19.99 1.24
N GLY A 61 -13.73 -19.23 0.40
CA GLY A 61 -14.72 -18.26 0.87
C GLY A 61 -14.11 -17.19 1.79
N LEU A 62 -12.91 -16.69 1.41
CA LEU A 62 -12.22 -15.70 2.22
C LEU A 62 -13.00 -14.38 2.21
N ASN A 63 -13.14 -13.77 3.38
CA ASN A 63 -13.76 -12.46 3.54
C ASN A 63 -12.79 -11.43 4.13
N ARG A 64 -11.53 -11.81 4.33
CA ARG A 64 -10.42 -10.94 4.74
C ARG A 64 -9.13 -11.42 4.07
N VAL A 65 -8.27 -10.49 3.68
CA VAL A 65 -6.97 -10.80 3.08
C VAL A 65 -5.87 -9.99 3.77
N VAL A 66 -4.76 -10.65 4.08
CA VAL A 66 -3.54 -10.03 4.61
C VAL A 66 -2.37 -10.36 3.70
N VAL A 67 -1.63 -9.34 3.28
CA VAL A 67 -0.39 -9.52 2.53
C VAL A 67 0.79 -8.92 3.29
N ALA A 68 1.71 -9.77 3.71
CA ALA A 68 2.99 -9.36 4.31
C ALA A 68 4.05 -9.22 3.21
N SER A 69 4.41 -7.99 2.85
CA SER A 69 5.30 -7.72 1.72
C SER A 69 6.06 -6.40 1.88
N CYS A 70 6.29 -5.69 0.79
CA CYS A 70 6.85 -4.34 0.78
C CYS A 70 5.86 -3.28 1.31
N SER A 71 6.25 -2.01 1.18
CA SER A 71 5.42 -0.88 1.64
C SER A 71 4.05 -0.82 0.98
N PRO A 72 2.98 -0.55 1.74
CA PRO A 72 1.65 -0.26 1.20
C PRO A 72 1.66 0.83 0.12
N ARG A 73 2.55 1.83 0.23
CA ARG A 73 2.71 2.90 -0.77
C ARG A 73 2.99 2.41 -2.19
N LEU A 74 3.53 1.19 -2.33
CA LEU A 74 3.86 0.60 -3.62
C LEU A 74 2.72 -0.23 -4.19
N HIS A 75 2.16 -1.15 -3.41
CA HIS A 75 1.31 -2.22 -3.93
C HIS A 75 -0.04 -2.39 -3.20
N GLU A 76 -0.43 -1.47 -2.33
CA GLU A 76 -1.74 -1.57 -1.67
C GLU A 76 -2.88 -1.62 -2.70
N LYS A 77 -2.86 -0.70 -3.66
CA LYS A 77 -3.88 -0.66 -4.74
C LYS A 77 -3.84 -1.91 -5.63
N THR A 78 -2.67 -2.50 -5.85
CA THR A 78 -2.51 -3.74 -6.62
C THR A 78 -3.29 -4.88 -5.95
N PHE A 79 -3.08 -5.07 -4.66
CA PHE A 79 -3.75 -6.14 -3.90
C PHE A 79 -5.23 -5.86 -3.64
N GLN A 80 -5.59 -4.59 -3.40
CA GLN A 80 -7.00 -4.19 -3.32
C GLN A 80 -7.74 -4.49 -4.63
N GLY A 81 -7.09 -4.26 -5.78
CA GLY A 81 -7.61 -4.62 -7.09
C GLY A 81 -7.80 -6.12 -7.27
N ALA A 82 -6.86 -6.96 -6.81
CA ALA A 82 -6.99 -8.41 -6.81
C ALA A 82 -8.19 -8.86 -5.95
N CYS A 83 -8.34 -8.32 -4.75
CA CYS A 83 -9.50 -8.58 -3.89
C CYS A 83 -10.82 -8.21 -4.60
N GLN A 84 -10.87 -7.05 -5.24
CA GLN A 84 -12.05 -6.57 -5.94
C GLN A 84 -12.41 -7.45 -7.16
N ARG A 85 -11.43 -7.90 -7.96
CA ARG A 85 -11.66 -8.83 -9.07
C ARG A 85 -12.21 -10.18 -8.61
N ALA A 86 -11.85 -10.59 -7.41
CA ALA A 86 -12.39 -11.81 -6.80
C ALA A 86 -13.76 -11.62 -6.12
N GLY A 87 -14.32 -10.39 -6.11
CA GLY A 87 -15.61 -10.07 -5.50
C GLY A 87 -15.54 -9.72 -4.02
N LEU A 88 -14.33 -9.56 -3.45
CA LEU A 88 -14.14 -9.10 -2.08
C LEU A 88 -14.04 -7.57 -2.04
N ASN A 89 -14.71 -6.95 -1.05
CA ASN A 89 -14.58 -5.50 -0.84
C ASN A 89 -13.10 -5.13 -0.63
N PRO A 90 -12.52 -4.16 -1.39
CA PRO A 90 -11.09 -3.86 -1.37
C PRO A 90 -10.57 -3.35 -0.03
N TYR A 91 -11.47 -2.92 0.87
CA TYR A 91 -11.11 -2.46 2.22
C TYR A 91 -11.10 -3.59 3.27
N MET A 92 -11.50 -4.80 2.88
CA MET A 92 -11.35 -6.01 3.70
C MET A 92 -9.95 -6.63 3.56
N PHE A 93 -8.98 -5.77 3.35
CA PHE A 93 -7.59 -6.05 3.05
C PHE A 93 -6.64 -5.32 4.00
N GLN A 94 -5.51 -5.93 4.34
CA GLN A 94 -4.46 -5.34 5.16
C GLN A 94 -3.07 -5.71 4.63
N MET A 95 -2.18 -4.74 4.50
CA MET A 95 -0.76 -5.00 4.30
C MET A 95 0.04 -4.93 5.60
N ALA A 96 1.09 -5.77 5.68
CA ALA A 96 2.16 -5.67 6.67
C ALA A 96 3.49 -5.41 5.94
N SER A 97 4.15 -4.30 6.24
CA SER A 97 5.44 -3.94 5.62
C SER A 97 6.59 -4.69 6.26
N VAL A 98 6.87 -5.91 5.79
CA VAL A 98 7.96 -6.75 6.31
C VAL A 98 9.29 -6.51 5.60
N ARG A 99 9.30 -5.79 4.48
CA ARG A 99 10.54 -5.39 3.81
C ARG A 99 11.18 -4.20 4.52
N GLU A 100 10.50 -3.08 4.57
CA GLU A 100 11.01 -1.81 5.09
C GLU A 100 11.12 -1.80 6.62
N GLN A 101 10.18 -2.45 7.30
CA GLN A 101 10.13 -2.45 8.77
C GLN A 101 10.83 -3.64 9.42
N VAL A 102 11.22 -4.65 8.64
CA VAL A 102 11.87 -5.86 9.16
C VAL A 102 13.16 -6.18 8.40
N SER A 103 13.08 -6.66 7.15
CA SER A 103 14.24 -7.23 6.50
C SER A 103 15.36 -6.22 6.24
N TRP A 104 15.04 -4.97 5.96
CA TRP A 104 16.04 -3.92 5.70
C TRP A 104 16.66 -3.31 6.95
N VAL A 105 16.01 -3.44 8.11
CA VAL A 105 16.40 -2.76 9.36
C VAL A 105 16.75 -3.72 10.49
N THR A 106 16.83 -5.03 10.20
CA THR A 106 17.16 -6.05 11.20
C THR A 106 18.33 -6.89 10.71
N GLU A 107 19.40 -6.97 11.50
CA GLU A 107 20.61 -7.67 11.12
C GLU A 107 20.47 -9.20 11.22
N SER A 108 19.93 -9.68 12.33
CA SER A 108 19.79 -11.10 12.62
C SER A 108 18.56 -11.70 11.92
N GLU A 109 18.74 -12.84 11.24
CA GLU A 109 17.66 -13.60 10.61
C GLU A 109 16.61 -14.07 11.64
N ASP A 110 17.06 -14.53 12.82
CA ASP A 110 16.15 -14.97 13.89
C ASP A 110 15.30 -13.82 14.40
N GLU A 111 15.90 -12.66 14.62
CA GLU A 111 15.19 -11.48 15.06
C GLU A 111 14.25 -10.96 13.97
N ALA A 112 14.69 -10.92 12.71
CA ALA A 112 13.87 -10.52 11.57
C ALA A 112 12.66 -11.45 11.42
N THR A 113 12.87 -12.77 11.52
CA THR A 113 11.78 -13.75 11.45
C THR A 113 10.79 -13.57 12.62
N ARG A 114 11.29 -13.32 13.83
CA ARG A 114 10.45 -13.04 15.01
C ARG A 114 9.63 -11.75 14.83
N LYS A 115 10.25 -10.66 14.38
CA LYS A 115 9.56 -9.39 14.07
C LYS A 115 8.51 -9.57 12.98
N ALA A 116 8.84 -10.31 11.91
CA ALA A 116 7.90 -10.61 10.84
C ALA A 116 6.65 -11.35 11.35
N LYS A 117 6.82 -12.35 12.23
CA LYS A 117 5.70 -13.04 12.88
C LYS A 117 4.84 -12.09 13.70
N THR A 118 5.45 -11.18 14.46
CA THR A 118 4.73 -10.19 15.28
C THR A 118 3.91 -9.25 14.41
N LEU A 119 4.50 -8.70 13.34
CA LEU A 119 3.79 -7.81 12.40
C LEU A 119 2.68 -8.55 11.66
N ALA A 120 2.93 -9.78 11.23
CA ALA A 120 1.93 -10.61 10.57
C ALA A 120 0.74 -10.91 11.50
N ALA A 121 1.00 -11.28 12.75
CA ALA A 121 -0.04 -11.51 13.74
C ALA A 121 -0.85 -10.23 14.04
N ALA A 122 -0.18 -9.08 14.14
CA ALA A 122 -0.85 -7.80 14.32
C ALA A 122 -1.75 -7.44 13.13
N ALA A 123 -1.29 -7.70 11.89
CA ALA A 123 -2.06 -7.47 10.68
C ALA A 123 -3.28 -8.40 10.58
N VAL A 124 -3.11 -9.68 10.93
CA VAL A 124 -4.21 -10.66 11.00
C VAL A 124 -5.26 -10.24 12.03
N ASN A 125 -4.82 -9.82 13.21
CA ASN A 125 -5.75 -9.33 14.23
C ASN A 125 -6.49 -8.07 13.75
N ARG A 126 -5.75 -7.10 13.18
CA ARG A 126 -6.34 -5.85 12.70
C ARG A 126 -7.39 -6.07 11.61
N VAL A 127 -7.10 -6.91 10.61
CA VAL A 127 -8.04 -7.15 9.50
C VAL A 127 -9.35 -7.79 9.98
N GLY A 128 -9.32 -8.52 11.09
CA GLY A 128 -10.51 -9.06 11.72
C GLY A 128 -11.52 -7.98 12.16
N HIS A 129 -11.05 -6.76 12.42
CA HIS A 129 -11.87 -5.61 12.82
C HIS A 129 -12.25 -4.69 11.64
N HIS A 130 -11.85 -5.01 10.42
CA HIS A 130 -12.24 -4.21 9.26
C HIS A 130 -13.72 -4.38 8.94
N HIS A 131 -14.31 -3.30 8.49
CA HIS A 131 -15.68 -3.24 7.95
C HIS A 131 -15.63 -2.84 6.49
N GLU A 132 -16.62 -3.28 5.74
CA GLU A 132 -16.77 -2.88 4.34
C GLU A 132 -16.99 -1.38 4.23
N LEU A 133 -16.20 -0.76 3.36
CA LEU A 133 -16.35 0.65 3.03
C LEU A 133 -16.88 0.78 1.61
N GLN A 134 -17.67 1.82 1.38
CA GLN A 134 -18.17 2.18 0.06
C GLN A 134 -17.45 3.44 -0.40
N THR A 135 -17.03 3.44 -1.67
CA THR A 135 -16.53 4.65 -2.32
C THR A 135 -17.68 5.63 -2.52
N ARG A 136 -17.44 6.90 -2.25
CA ARG A 136 -18.37 7.99 -2.53
C ARG A 136 -17.73 8.88 -3.59
N GLU A 137 -18.47 9.15 -4.64
CA GLU A 137 -18.11 10.18 -5.61
C GLU A 137 -18.59 11.53 -5.07
N VAL A 138 -17.68 12.49 -5.07
CA VAL A 138 -17.96 13.87 -4.70
C VAL A 138 -17.55 14.78 -5.85
N ALA A 139 -18.37 15.78 -6.12
CA ALA A 139 -18.03 16.81 -7.10
C ALA A 139 -16.79 17.56 -6.60
N VAL A 140 -15.79 17.68 -7.45
CA VAL A 140 -14.57 18.43 -7.18
C VAL A 140 -14.52 19.64 -8.11
N HIS A 141 -14.19 20.80 -7.55
CA HIS A 141 -13.93 21.99 -8.35
C HIS A 141 -12.52 21.85 -8.94
N PRO A 142 -12.36 21.88 -10.28
CA PRO A 142 -11.08 21.57 -10.91
C PRO A 142 -10.06 22.71 -10.86
N ASP A 143 -10.46 23.89 -10.39
CA ASP A 143 -9.58 25.06 -10.30
C ASP A 143 -8.51 24.83 -9.21
N VAL A 144 -7.32 25.34 -9.45
CA VAL A 144 -6.15 25.12 -8.58
C VAL A 144 -5.71 26.45 -7.96
N LEU A 145 -5.53 26.46 -6.64
CA LEU A 145 -4.92 27.55 -5.91
C LEU A 145 -3.42 27.29 -5.75
N ILE A 146 -2.59 28.25 -6.19
CA ILE A 146 -1.14 28.22 -6.07
C ILE A 146 -0.72 29.33 -5.13
N ILE A 147 0.00 28.98 -4.07
CA ILE A 147 0.50 29.92 -3.08
C ILE A 147 2.00 30.14 -3.29
N GLY A 148 2.37 31.35 -3.69
CA GLY A 148 3.74 31.77 -3.99
C GLY A 148 4.01 31.90 -5.48
N GLY A 149 4.37 33.11 -5.93
CA GLY A 149 4.68 33.48 -7.31
C GLY A 149 6.17 33.37 -7.67
N GLY A 150 6.93 32.48 -6.98
CA GLY A 150 8.29 32.13 -7.39
C GLY A 150 8.32 31.25 -8.63
N ILE A 151 9.52 30.83 -9.07
CA ILE A 151 9.71 30.04 -10.29
C ILE A 151 8.83 28.77 -10.32
N ALA A 152 8.74 28.06 -9.20
CA ALA A 152 7.93 26.85 -9.10
C ALA A 152 6.42 27.14 -9.22
N GLY A 153 5.94 28.20 -8.56
CA GLY A 153 4.52 28.59 -8.64
C GLY A 153 4.12 29.10 -10.01
N MET A 154 4.98 29.88 -10.66
CA MET A 154 4.75 30.34 -12.03
C MET A 154 4.71 29.18 -13.01
N GLN A 155 5.66 28.22 -12.91
CA GLN A 155 5.69 27.05 -13.77
C GLN A 155 4.44 26.17 -13.54
N ALA A 156 4.09 25.94 -12.30
CA ALA A 156 2.87 25.18 -11.98
C ALA A 156 1.60 25.85 -12.56
N ALA A 157 1.52 27.19 -12.48
CA ALA A 157 0.39 27.93 -13.06
C ALA A 157 0.30 27.76 -14.59
N LEU A 158 1.45 27.80 -15.28
CA LEU A 158 1.52 27.56 -16.72
C LEU A 158 1.11 26.14 -17.09
N ASP A 159 1.62 25.14 -16.38
CA ASP A 159 1.32 23.73 -16.66
C ASP A 159 -0.18 23.41 -16.42
N ILE A 160 -0.75 23.95 -15.35
CA ILE A 160 -2.19 23.82 -15.04
C ILE A 160 -3.03 24.54 -16.12
N GLY A 161 -2.66 25.75 -16.49
CA GLY A 161 -3.35 26.50 -17.56
C GLY A 161 -3.26 25.79 -18.91
N ASN A 162 -2.09 25.24 -19.26
CA ASN A 162 -1.89 24.47 -20.48
C ASN A 162 -2.69 23.15 -20.51
N SER A 163 -2.99 22.58 -19.34
CA SER A 163 -3.86 21.40 -19.22
C SER A 163 -5.37 21.73 -19.23
N GLY A 164 -5.72 23.02 -19.43
CA GLY A 164 -7.11 23.46 -19.57
C GLY A 164 -7.83 23.72 -18.24
N HIS A 165 -7.11 23.79 -17.13
CA HIS A 165 -7.66 24.12 -15.82
C HIS A 165 -7.34 25.56 -15.44
N LYS A 166 -8.20 26.17 -14.62
CA LYS A 166 -7.98 27.53 -14.12
C LYS A 166 -7.04 27.50 -12.92
N ALA A 167 -6.00 28.35 -12.98
CA ALA A 167 -5.05 28.53 -11.89
C ALA A 167 -5.24 29.91 -11.24
N TYR A 168 -5.27 29.95 -9.93
CA TYR A 168 -5.25 31.16 -9.11
C TYR A 168 -3.87 31.25 -8.43
N LEU A 169 -3.03 32.17 -8.87
CA LEU A 169 -1.73 32.41 -8.28
C LEU A 169 -1.83 33.53 -7.24
N VAL A 170 -1.48 33.23 -6.00
CA VAL A 170 -1.43 34.21 -4.91
C VAL A 170 0.01 34.47 -4.53
N GLU A 171 0.42 35.74 -4.57
CA GLU A 171 1.74 36.21 -4.14
C GLU A 171 1.59 37.26 -3.03
N LYS A 172 2.44 37.19 -2.01
CA LYS A 172 2.44 38.16 -0.90
C LYS A 172 3.14 39.48 -1.27
N ASP A 173 4.11 39.42 -2.19
CA ASP A 173 4.88 40.59 -2.65
C ASP A 173 4.17 41.22 -3.85
N THR A 174 4.57 42.42 -4.18
CA THR A 174 3.98 43.23 -5.29
C THR A 174 4.35 42.70 -6.67
N THR A 175 5.33 41.79 -6.76
CA THR A 175 5.83 41.24 -8.02
C THR A 175 6.03 39.75 -7.89
N VAL A 176 5.78 39.00 -9.00
CA VAL A 176 6.12 37.57 -9.09
C VAL A 176 7.59 37.41 -9.45
N GLY A 177 8.18 36.24 -9.13
CA GLY A 177 9.59 35.91 -9.42
C GLY A 177 10.34 35.37 -8.22
N GLY A 178 9.94 35.73 -7.00
CA GLY A 178 10.52 35.21 -5.75
C GLY A 178 12.05 35.46 -5.71
N HIS A 179 12.81 34.47 -5.30
CA HIS A 179 14.26 34.54 -5.20
C HIS A 179 14.98 34.87 -6.54
N MET A 180 14.36 34.52 -7.67
CA MET A 180 14.95 34.81 -8.99
C MET A 180 15.16 36.32 -9.25
N LEU A 181 14.35 37.17 -8.61
CA LEU A 181 14.49 38.63 -8.70
C LEU A 181 15.72 39.15 -7.96
N GLN A 182 16.31 38.36 -7.09
CA GLN A 182 17.46 38.74 -6.26
C GLN A 182 18.80 38.31 -6.87
N PHE A 183 18.76 37.49 -7.94
CA PHE A 183 19.98 37.10 -8.63
C PHE A 183 20.42 38.23 -9.55
N ASP A 184 21.62 38.76 -9.30
CA ASP A 184 22.33 39.62 -10.20
C ASP A 184 23.06 38.78 -11.26
N LYS A 185 23.35 39.37 -12.40
CA LYS A 185 23.97 38.68 -13.55
C LYS A 185 25.37 38.18 -13.25
#